data_c7a2b20148e747787e6d47a676673025
#
_entry.id   c7a2b20148e747787e6d47a676673025
#
_cell.length_a   1.000
_cell.length_b   1.000
_cell.length_c   1.000
_cell.angle_alpha   90.00
_cell.angle_beta   90.00
_cell.angle_gamma   90.00
#
_symmetry.space_group_name_H-M   'P 1'
#
loop_
_entity.id
_entity.type
_entity.pdbx_description
1 polymer ?
#
loop_
_entity_poly.entity_id
_entity_poly.type
_entity_poly.pdbx_seq_one_letter_code
_entity_poly.pdbx_strand_id
1 'polypeptide(L)'
;MSFLLPFCSGFALSASLIVAIGAQNLFVLRQGLKQEHVGMIVLFCGFSDAVLIIAGVSGMGAVVAALPTLTVGFTLAGAVFLAWYGIQSLRRAAQHGGMSLEVGQSVSLKRALATVAAFTWLNPHVYLDTVLLMGAAATAQPLSARPIFAVGAASASFLWFAALGYGVRFLLPVFARPRAWQVFDCIIGGVMFVLAGFLLWSGAFHQFLKQE
;
A
#
# COMPACT_ATOMS: atom_id res chain seq x y z
N MET A 1 27.29 11.10 -18.68
CA MET A 1 25.81 10.97 -18.76
C MET A 1 25.23 11.43 -17.44
N SER A 2 24.26 12.31 -17.44
CA SER A 2 23.71 12.83 -16.19
C SER A 2 22.88 11.75 -15.49
N PHE A 3 23.29 11.30 -14.33
CA PHE A 3 22.55 10.36 -13.46
C PHE A 3 21.20 10.94 -12.98
N LEU A 4 21.04 12.23 -13.13
CA LEU A 4 19.88 12.97 -12.65
C LEU A 4 18.58 12.57 -13.39
N LEU A 5 18.62 12.42 -14.71
CA LEU A 5 17.42 12.12 -15.50
C LEU A 5 16.82 10.73 -15.16
N PRO A 6 17.60 9.62 -15.13
CA PRO A 6 17.07 8.33 -14.71
C PRO A 6 16.54 8.33 -13.26
N PHE A 7 17.23 9.01 -12.34
CA PHE A 7 16.78 9.15 -10.97
C PHE A 7 15.44 9.90 -10.89
N CYS A 8 15.34 11.06 -11.51
CA CYS A 8 14.11 11.87 -11.51
C CYS A 8 12.94 11.14 -12.17
N SER A 9 13.20 10.40 -13.26
CA SER A 9 12.14 9.63 -13.93
C SER A 9 11.63 8.48 -13.06
N GLY A 10 12.51 7.74 -12.38
CA GLY A 10 12.12 6.71 -11.43
C GLY A 10 11.36 7.29 -10.24
N PHE A 11 11.88 8.38 -9.67
CA PHE A 11 11.23 9.09 -8.57
C PHE A 11 9.84 9.59 -8.94
N ALA A 12 9.69 10.29 -10.06
CA ALA A 12 8.42 10.86 -10.49
C ALA A 12 7.38 9.79 -10.80
N LEU A 13 7.78 8.71 -11.48
CA LEU A 13 6.88 7.60 -11.78
C LEU A 13 6.42 6.91 -10.49
N SER A 14 7.33 6.56 -9.59
CA SER A 14 6.97 5.94 -8.31
C SER A 14 6.07 6.86 -7.48
N ALA A 15 6.40 8.16 -7.39
CA ALA A 15 5.58 9.11 -6.68
C ALA A 15 4.15 9.20 -7.25
N SER A 16 3.99 9.17 -8.58
CA SER A 16 2.67 9.22 -9.21
C SER A 16 1.80 8.00 -8.90
N LEU A 17 2.40 6.82 -8.75
CA LEU A 17 1.70 5.58 -8.45
C LEU A 17 1.35 5.47 -6.97
N ILE A 18 2.29 5.82 -6.08
CA ILE A 18 2.13 5.59 -4.63
C ILE A 18 1.19 6.60 -3.94
N VAL A 19 1.01 7.80 -4.53
CA VAL A 19 0.10 8.84 -4.00
C VAL A 19 -1.36 8.40 -4.03
N ALA A 20 -1.72 7.45 -4.89
CA ALA A 20 -3.07 6.88 -4.91
C ALA A 20 -3.45 6.31 -3.53
N ILE A 21 -4.61 6.76 -3.00
CA ILE A 21 -5.06 6.35 -1.67
C ILE A 21 -5.51 4.89 -1.71
N GLY A 22 -4.65 4.01 -1.21
CA GLY A 22 -4.93 2.58 -1.06
C GLY A 22 -5.03 2.15 0.41
N ALA A 23 -5.31 0.87 0.61
CA ALA A 23 -5.42 0.26 1.94
C ALA A 23 -4.16 0.44 2.79
N GLN A 24 -2.98 0.26 2.19
CA GLN A 24 -1.69 0.44 2.85
C GLN A 24 -1.49 1.87 3.33
N ASN A 25 -1.77 2.87 2.48
CA ASN A 25 -1.65 4.30 2.82
C ASN A 25 -2.56 4.68 3.99
N LEU A 26 -3.82 4.19 4.00
CA LEU A 26 -4.76 4.43 5.09
C LEU A 26 -4.31 3.78 6.40
N PHE A 27 -3.67 2.61 6.33
CA PHE A 27 -3.11 1.96 7.51
C PHE A 27 -1.92 2.73 8.08
N VAL A 28 -0.97 3.17 7.22
CA VAL A 28 0.18 4.00 7.62
C VAL A 28 -0.31 5.31 8.26
N LEU A 29 -1.28 5.97 7.63
CA LEU A 29 -1.91 7.18 8.14
C LEU A 29 -2.51 6.94 9.55
N ARG A 30 -3.24 5.84 9.72
CA ARG A 30 -3.83 5.48 11.01
C ARG A 30 -2.78 5.28 12.09
N GLN A 31 -1.69 4.56 11.79
CA GLN A 31 -0.61 4.32 12.75
C GLN A 31 0.14 5.62 13.08
N GLY A 32 0.31 6.50 12.09
CA GLY A 32 0.85 7.84 12.28
C GLY A 32 -0.01 8.70 13.22
N LEU A 33 -1.35 8.68 13.06
CA LEU A 33 -2.28 9.36 13.97
C LEU A 33 -2.24 8.80 15.40
N LYS A 34 -2.05 7.49 15.54
CA LYS A 34 -1.89 6.83 16.84
C LYS A 34 -0.50 7.01 17.44
N GLN A 35 0.47 7.47 16.64
CA GLN A 35 1.90 7.54 16.99
C GLN A 35 2.48 6.17 17.41
N GLU A 36 1.90 5.06 16.90
CA GLU A 36 2.29 3.70 17.24
C GLU A 36 3.14 3.09 16.12
N HIS A 37 4.36 2.66 16.45
CA HIS A 37 5.27 1.90 15.57
C HIS A 37 5.58 2.56 14.21
N VAL A 38 5.42 3.89 14.09
CA VAL A 38 5.49 4.64 12.82
C VAL A 38 6.78 4.36 12.07
N GLY A 39 7.94 4.47 12.73
CA GLY A 39 9.24 4.26 12.09
C GLY A 39 9.39 2.86 11.50
N MET A 40 9.00 1.82 12.25
CA MET A 40 9.09 0.43 11.78
C MET A 40 8.16 0.16 10.61
N ILE A 41 6.97 0.75 10.61
CA ILE A 41 6.00 0.61 9.52
C ILE A 41 6.48 1.33 8.26
N VAL A 42 6.98 2.57 8.41
CA VAL A 42 7.55 3.35 7.30
C VAL A 42 8.71 2.61 6.66
N LEU A 43 9.64 2.09 7.47
CA LEU A 43 10.76 1.31 6.98
C LEU A 43 10.30 0.04 6.28
N PHE A 44 9.36 -0.70 6.86
CA PHE A 44 8.83 -1.92 6.26
C PHE A 44 8.19 -1.65 4.89
N CYS A 45 7.34 -0.60 4.77
CA CYS A 45 6.72 -0.22 3.52
C CYS A 45 7.78 0.16 2.47
N GLY A 46 8.71 1.05 2.82
CA GLY A 46 9.77 1.48 1.91
C GLY A 46 10.67 0.35 1.45
N PHE A 47 11.04 -0.58 2.35
CA PHE A 47 11.83 -1.77 1.97
C PHE A 47 11.03 -2.75 1.13
N SER A 48 9.76 -2.97 1.42
CA SER A 48 8.90 -3.83 0.59
C SER A 48 8.79 -3.28 -0.84
N ASP A 49 8.54 -1.99 -0.98
CA ASP A 49 8.49 -1.35 -2.30
C ASP A 49 9.85 -1.43 -3.01
N ALA A 50 10.96 -1.15 -2.31
CA ALA A 50 12.28 -1.25 -2.89
C ALA A 50 12.58 -2.66 -3.43
N VAL A 51 12.20 -3.71 -2.69
CA VAL A 51 12.35 -5.10 -3.14
C VAL A 51 11.52 -5.36 -4.40
N LEU A 52 10.26 -4.92 -4.43
CA LEU A 52 9.38 -5.11 -5.58
C LEU A 52 9.83 -4.30 -6.81
N ILE A 53 10.31 -3.07 -6.61
CA ILE A 53 10.88 -2.22 -7.67
C ILE A 53 12.14 -2.88 -8.25
N ILE A 54 13.06 -3.34 -7.40
CA ILE A 54 14.28 -4.03 -7.85
C ILE A 54 13.92 -5.30 -8.63
N ALA A 55 12.95 -6.09 -8.14
CA ALA A 55 12.46 -7.26 -8.84
C ALA A 55 11.92 -6.89 -10.24
N GLY A 56 11.09 -5.84 -10.33
CA GLY A 56 10.55 -5.36 -11.60
C GLY A 56 11.64 -4.91 -12.57
N VAL A 57 12.55 -4.05 -12.11
CA VAL A 57 13.67 -3.51 -12.91
C VAL A 57 14.64 -4.61 -13.36
N SER A 58 14.77 -5.68 -12.57
CA SER A 58 15.59 -6.88 -12.92
C SER A 58 14.91 -7.78 -13.94
N GLY A 59 13.69 -7.48 -14.40
CA GLY A 59 12.99 -8.25 -15.43
C GLY A 59 12.08 -9.36 -14.90
N MET A 60 11.85 -9.46 -13.59
CA MET A 60 10.95 -10.48 -13.00
C MET A 60 9.47 -10.27 -13.37
N GLY A 61 9.10 -9.15 -14.00
CA GLY A 61 7.74 -8.90 -14.47
C GLY A 61 7.19 -10.01 -15.36
N ALA A 62 8.02 -10.54 -16.26
CA ALA A 62 7.63 -11.65 -17.13
C ALA A 62 7.29 -12.93 -16.33
N VAL A 63 8.01 -13.20 -15.24
CA VAL A 63 7.76 -14.36 -14.36
C VAL A 63 6.42 -14.18 -13.62
N VAL A 64 6.16 -12.98 -13.11
CA VAL A 64 4.88 -12.68 -12.43
C VAL A 64 3.70 -12.82 -13.40
N ALA A 65 3.85 -12.32 -14.63
CA ALA A 65 2.82 -12.44 -15.66
C ALA A 65 2.54 -13.90 -16.08
N ALA A 66 3.55 -14.79 -15.97
CA ALA A 66 3.43 -16.20 -16.33
C ALA A 66 2.75 -17.07 -15.25
N LEU A 67 2.41 -16.53 -14.09
CA LEU A 67 1.85 -17.27 -12.95
C LEU A 67 0.40 -16.83 -12.60
N PRO A 68 -0.58 -17.03 -13.49
CA PRO A 68 -1.95 -16.54 -13.28
C PRO A 68 -2.64 -17.15 -12.05
N THR A 69 -2.30 -18.39 -11.70
CA THR A 69 -2.86 -19.05 -10.51
C THR A 69 -2.49 -18.36 -9.21
N LEU A 70 -1.25 -17.85 -9.11
CA LEU A 70 -0.82 -17.06 -7.95
C LEU A 70 -1.59 -15.73 -7.86
N THR A 71 -1.85 -15.09 -8.99
CA THR A 71 -2.62 -13.85 -9.05
C THR A 71 -4.04 -14.06 -8.51
N VAL A 72 -4.70 -15.15 -8.89
CA VAL A 72 -6.04 -15.49 -8.36
C VAL A 72 -5.98 -15.74 -6.85
N GLY A 73 -5.00 -16.50 -6.37
CA GLY A 73 -4.81 -16.76 -4.95
C GLY A 73 -4.63 -15.47 -4.14
N PHE A 74 -3.76 -14.57 -4.61
CA PHE A 74 -3.54 -13.27 -3.96
C PHE A 74 -4.77 -12.36 -4.02
N THR A 75 -5.51 -12.38 -5.13
CA THR A 75 -6.75 -11.61 -5.29
C THR A 75 -7.79 -12.04 -4.24
N LEU A 76 -8.02 -13.35 -4.10
CA LEU A 76 -8.98 -13.87 -3.13
C LEU A 76 -8.54 -13.62 -1.69
N ALA A 77 -7.28 -13.93 -1.36
CA ALA A 77 -6.73 -13.69 -0.02
C ALA A 77 -6.75 -12.19 0.33
N GLY A 78 -6.39 -11.33 -0.61
CA GLY A 78 -6.43 -9.87 -0.46
C GLY A 78 -7.85 -9.37 -0.25
N ALA A 79 -8.81 -9.81 -1.05
CA ALA A 79 -10.22 -9.41 -0.90
C ALA A 79 -10.81 -9.82 0.45
N VAL A 80 -10.56 -11.05 0.91
CA VAL A 80 -10.98 -11.55 2.23
C VAL A 80 -10.34 -10.71 3.34
N PHE A 81 -9.03 -10.42 3.23
CA PHE A 81 -8.31 -9.61 4.21
C PHE A 81 -8.84 -8.17 4.26
N LEU A 82 -9.08 -7.53 3.11
CA LEU A 82 -9.65 -6.19 3.02
C LEU A 82 -11.05 -6.14 3.63
N ALA A 83 -11.92 -7.10 3.30
CA ALA A 83 -13.26 -7.19 3.87
C ALA A 83 -13.22 -7.37 5.39
N TRP A 84 -12.38 -8.27 5.89
CA TRP A 84 -12.16 -8.46 7.33
C TRP A 84 -11.69 -7.17 8.02
N TYR A 85 -10.71 -6.48 7.45
CA TYR A 85 -10.20 -5.23 8.00
C TYR A 85 -11.26 -4.12 7.96
N GLY A 86 -12.05 -4.06 6.88
CA GLY A 86 -13.20 -3.15 6.75
C GLY A 86 -14.23 -3.35 7.85
N ILE A 87 -14.62 -4.61 8.12
CA ILE A 87 -15.52 -4.96 9.23
C ILE A 87 -14.93 -4.48 10.56
N GLN A 88 -13.65 -4.73 10.81
CA GLN A 88 -12.99 -4.28 12.03
C GLN A 88 -12.98 -2.75 12.17
N SER A 89 -12.80 -2.02 11.05
CA SER A 89 -12.86 -0.57 11.06
C SER A 89 -14.25 -0.05 11.40
N LEU A 90 -15.30 -0.61 10.78
CA LEU A 90 -16.68 -0.22 11.10
C LEU A 90 -17.08 -0.57 12.54
N ARG A 91 -16.62 -1.70 13.08
CA ARG A 91 -16.84 -2.04 14.49
C ARG A 91 -16.19 -1.01 15.42
N ARG A 92 -14.97 -0.54 15.13
CA ARG A 92 -14.32 0.53 15.89
C ARG A 92 -15.10 1.84 15.78
N ALA A 93 -15.57 2.19 14.57
CA ALA A 93 -16.41 3.38 14.37
C ALA A 93 -17.67 3.36 15.26
N ALA A 94 -18.33 2.20 15.36
CA ALA A 94 -19.50 2.03 16.21
C ALA A 94 -19.17 2.16 17.71
N GLN A 95 -17.99 1.71 18.14
CA GLN A 95 -17.55 1.78 19.53
C GLN A 95 -17.19 3.21 19.98
N HIS A 96 -16.67 4.07 19.08
CA HIS A 96 -16.36 5.46 19.40
C HIS A 96 -17.61 6.33 19.64
N GLY A 97 -18.81 5.85 19.33
CA GLY A 97 -20.09 6.51 19.62
C GLY A 97 -20.58 6.30 21.05
N GLY A 98 -20.05 5.33 21.78
CA GLY A 98 -20.32 5.08 23.22
C GLY A 98 -19.13 5.57 24.04
N MET A 99 -19.41 6.37 25.06
CA MET A 99 -18.51 7.08 25.96
C MET A 99 -17.54 6.16 26.73
N SER A 100 -16.55 5.58 26.03
CA SER A 100 -15.37 5.03 26.66
C SER A 100 -14.14 5.56 25.93
N LEU A 101 -13.43 6.45 26.60
CA LEU A 101 -12.06 6.87 26.30
C LEU A 101 -11.09 5.69 26.53
N GLU A 102 -11.41 4.52 26.02
CA GLU A 102 -10.37 3.55 25.75
C GLU A 102 -9.61 4.07 24.54
N VAL A 103 -8.62 4.91 24.79
CA VAL A 103 -7.44 5.09 23.94
C VAL A 103 -7.09 3.69 23.47
N GLY A 104 -7.48 3.38 22.23
CA GLY A 104 -7.58 2.02 21.73
C GLY A 104 -6.33 1.22 22.05
N GLN A 105 -6.52 -0.01 22.54
CA GLN A 105 -5.44 -0.90 22.93
C GLN A 105 -4.28 -0.80 21.94
N SER A 106 -3.09 -0.51 22.44
CA SER A 106 -1.89 -0.41 21.61
C SER A 106 -1.70 -1.74 20.86
N VAL A 107 -1.59 -1.64 19.55
CA VAL A 107 -1.41 -2.82 18.70
C VAL A 107 0.04 -3.25 18.86
N SER A 108 0.30 -4.55 19.11
CA SER A 108 1.68 -5.03 19.18
C SER A 108 2.38 -4.82 17.83
N LEU A 109 3.69 -4.54 17.86
CA LEU A 109 4.51 -4.35 16.66
C LEU A 109 4.36 -5.50 15.66
N LYS A 110 4.35 -6.74 16.14
CA LYS A 110 4.17 -7.94 15.30
C LYS A 110 2.85 -7.89 14.52
N ARG A 111 1.76 -7.53 15.19
CA ARG A 111 0.45 -7.42 14.57
C ARG A 111 0.38 -6.25 13.59
N ALA A 112 1.00 -5.12 13.91
CA ALA A 112 1.08 -3.98 13.00
C ALA A 112 1.86 -4.31 11.73
N LEU A 113 3.03 -4.95 11.86
CA LEU A 113 3.84 -5.40 10.72
C LEU A 113 3.14 -6.48 9.89
N ALA A 114 2.50 -7.46 10.54
CA ALA A 114 1.72 -8.47 9.81
C ALA A 114 0.56 -7.85 9.02
N THR A 115 -0.10 -6.84 9.59
CA THR A 115 -1.19 -6.14 8.92
C THR A 115 -0.69 -5.36 7.70
N VAL A 116 0.38 -4.58 7.83
CA VAL A 116 0.92 -3.83 6.71
C VAL A 116 1.54 -4.75 5.65
N ALA A 117 2.15 -5.87 6.06
CA ALA A 117 2.62 -6.90 5.14
C ALA A 117 1.47 -7.48 4.31
N ALA A 118 0.33 -7.77 4.94
CA ALA A 118 -0.84 -8.25 4.22
C ALA A 118 -1.37 -7.21 3.21
N PHE A 119 -1.42 -5.92 3.57
CA PHE A 119 -1.82 -4.85 2.65
C PHE A 119 -0.87 -4.69 1.46
N THR A 120 0.42 -4.97 1.64
CA THR A 120 1.42 -4.88 0.57
C THR A 120 1.43 -6.15 -0.28
N TRP A 121 1.66 -7.31 0.35
CA TRP A 121 1.98 -8.55 -0.36
C TRP A 121 0.76 -9.36 -0.82
N LEU A 122 -0.41 -9.17 -0.22
CA LEU A 122 -1.66 -9.79 -0.71
C LEU A 122 -2.42 -8.91 -1.70
N ASN A 123 -1.90 -7.73 -2.04
CA ASN A 123 -2.52 -6.83 -3.00
C ASN A 123 -1.96 -7.08 -4.41
N PRO A 124 -2.74 -7.65 -5.35
CA PRO A 124 -2.26 -7.92 -6.70
C PRO A 124 -1.89 -6.64 -7.48
N HIS A 125 -2.53 -5.49 -7.18
CA HIS A 125 -2.19 -4.21 -7.82
C HIS A 125 -0.76 -3.76 -7.52
N VAL A 126 -0.22 -4.07 -6.34
CA VAL A 126 1.17 -3.74 -6.01
C VAL A 126 2.15 -4.42 -6.98
N TYR A 127 1.88 -5.65 -7.38
CA TYR A 127 2.71 -6.34 -8.38
C TYR A 127 2.55 -5.75 -9.78
N LEU A 128 1.35 -5.31 -10.15
CA LEU A 128 1.11 -4.64 -11.44
C LEU A 128 1.86 -3.30 -11.51
N ASP A 129 1.78 -2.51 -10.46
CA ASP A 129 2.36 -1.16 -10.42
C ASP A 129 3.87 -1.20 -10.21
N THR A 130 4.35 -1.98 -9.23
CA THR A 130 5.77 -1.95 -8.85
C THR A 130 6.62 -2.96 -9.59
N VAL A 131 6.10 -4.13 -9.98
CA VAL A 131 6.90 -5.13 -10.70
C VAL A 131 6.71 -4.99 -12.20
N LEU A 132 5.47 -4.94 -12.70
CA LEU A 132 5.21 -4.92 -14.14
C LEU A 132 5.44 -3.52 -14.73
N LEU A 133 4.76 -2.49 -14.21
CA LEU A 133 4.82 -1.14 -14.78
C LEU A 133 6.20 -0.50 -14.58
N MET A 134 6.77 -0.57 -13.37
CA MET A 134 8.14 -0.08 -13.13
C MET A 134 9.18 -0.85 -13.92
N GLY A 135 9.01 -2.18 -14.05
CA GLY A 135 9.87 -3.01 -14.90
C GLY A 135 9.80 -2.59 -16.36
N ALA A 136 8.59 -2.39 -16.90
CA ALA A 136 8.39 -1.90 -18.26
C ALA A 136 9.02 -0.51 -18.47
N ALA A 137 8.81 0.42 -17.54
CA ALA A 137 9.40 1.76 -17.62
C ALA A 137 10.94 1.73 -17.56
N ALA A 138 11.52 0.80 -16.80
CA ALA A 138 12.97 0.62 -16.73
C ALA A 138 13.56 0.13 -18.05
N THR A 139 12.80 -0.55 -18.93
CA THR A 139 13.30 -0.99 -20.24
C THR A 139 13.62 0.18 -21.16
N ALA A 140 12.95 1.33 -20.98
CA ALA A 140 13.25 2.56 -21.71
C ALA A 140 14.59 3.21 -21.28
N GLN A 141 15.16 2.78 -20.14
CA GLN A 141 16.44 3.26 -19.65
C GLN A 141 17.60 2.38 -20.17
N PRO A 142 18.76 2.97 -20.49
CA PRO A 142 19.98 2.19 -20.74
C PRO A 142 20.27 1.25 -19.57
N LEU A 143 20.82 0.07 -19.84
CA LEU A 143 21.11 -0.94 -18.81
C LEU A 143 21.92 -0.39 -17.63
N SER A 144 22.90 0.46 -17.90
CA SER A 144 23.72 1.12 -16.88
C SER A 144 22.98 2.16 -16.03
N ALA A 145 21.84 2.66 -16.49
CA ALA A 145 21.03 3.65 -15.80
C ALA A 145 19.87 3.06 -15.00
N ARG A 146 19.51 1.79 -15.25
CA ARG A 146 18.41 1.10 -14.53
C ARG A 146 18.57 1.07 -13.01
N PRO A 147 19.76 0.82 -12.44
CA PRO A 147 19.91 0.89 -10.98
C PRO A 147 19.63 2.28 -10.42
N ILE A 148 19.99 3.34 -11.15
CA ILE A 148 19.76 4.72 -10.74
C ILE A 148 18.26 5.05 -10.78
N PHE A 149 17.56 4.57 -11.81
CA PHE A 149 16.10 4.66 -11.88
C PHE A 149 15.43 3.95 -10.69
N ALA A 150 15.88 2.73 -10.34
CA ALA A 150 15.36 1.98 -9.19
C ALA A 150 15.60 2.71 -7.86
N VAL A 151 16.79 3.32 -7.68
CA VAL A 151 17.10 4.14 -6.50
C VAL A 151 16.18 5.35 -6.42
N GLY A 152 15.94 6.06 -7.54
CA GLY A 152 15.00 7.17 -7.59
C GLY A 152 13.59 6.73 -7.18
N ALA A 153 13.11 5.63 -7.75
CA ALA A 153 11.80 5.07 -7.43
C ALA A 153 11.65 4.66 -5.96
N ALA A 154 12.63 3.93 -5.42
CA ALA A 154 12.64 3.54 -4.01
C ALA A 154 12.70 4.76 -3.07
N SER A 155 13.47 5.80 -3.43
CA SER A 155 13.55 7.05 -2.66
C SER A 155 12.18 7.73 -2.56
N ALA A 156 11.38 7.71 -3.62
CA ALA A 156 10.03 8.25 -3.61
C ALA A 156 9.13 7.50 -2.62
N SER A 157 9.20 6.15 -2.58
CA SER A 157 8.44 5.33 -1.63
C SER A 157 8.82 5.64 -0.18
N PHE A 158 10.11 5.67 0.14
CA PHE A 158 10.56 6.03 1.50
C PHE A 158 10.09 7.43 1.90
N LEU A 159 10.25 8.42 1.01
CA LEU A 159 9.83 9.79 1.28
C LEU A 159 8.32 9.88 1.48
N TRP A 160 7.53 9.20 0.63
CA TRP A 160 6.08 9.17 0.74
C TRP A 160 5.60 8.58 2.06
N PHE A 161 6.08 7.38 2.43
CA PHE A 161 5.67 6.76 3.67
C PHE A 161 6.14 7.53 4.90
N ALA A 162 7.33 8.15 4.85
CA ALA A 162 7.78 9.03 5.91
C ALA A 162 6.88 10.28 6.01
N ALA A 163 6.56 10.92 4.89
CA ALA A 163 5.65 12.05 4.86
C ALA A 163 4.25 11.69 5.38
N LEU A 164 3.72 10.53 4.98
CA LEU A 164 2.43 10.07 5.40
C LEU A 164 2.41 9.68 6.89
N GLY A 165 3.41 8.89 7.35
CA GLY A 165 3.46 8.39 8.72
C GLY A 165 3.77 9.48 9.75
N TYR A 166 4.70 10.37 9.44
CA TYR A 166 5.10 11.45 10.35
C TYR A 166 4.35 12.76 10.08
N GLY A 167 4.00 13.06 8.83
CA GLY A 167 3.31 14.28 8.45
C GLY A 167 1.89 14.36 9.02
N VAL A 168 1.23 13.21 9.18
CA VAL A 168 -0.13 13.16 9.73
C VAL A 168 -0.26 13.73 11.16
N ARG A 169 0.85 13.88 11.88
CA ARG A 169 0.84 14.52 13.22
C ARG A 169 0.27 15.94 13.21
N PHE A 170 0.32 16.64 12.09
CA PHE A 170 -0.30 17.96 11.95
C PHE A 170 -1.83 17.90 12.00
N LEU A 171 -2.43 16.73 11.81
CA LEU A 171 -3.87 16.50 11.93
C LEU A 171 -4.29 16.09 13.36
N LEU A 172 -3.36 15.87 14.29
CA LEU A 172 -3.66 15.47 15.66
C LEU A 172 -4.68 16.39 16.36
N PRO A 173 -4.67 17.74 16.19
CA PRO A 173 -5.67 18.60 16.79
C PRO A 173 -7.10 18.28 16.31
N VAL A 174 -7.28 17.86 15.07
CA VAL A 174 -8.58 17.43 14.53
C VAL A 174 -9.01 16.12 15.17
N PHE A 175 -8.07 15.19 15.37
CA PHE A 175 -8.29 13.86 15.94
C PHE A 175 -8.33 13.84 17.49
N ALA A 176 -8.23 15.02 18.14
CA ALA A 176 -8.57 15.15 19.55
C ALA A 176 -10.07 14.92 19.82
N ARG A 177 -10.92 15.00 18.78
CA ARG A 177 -12.36 14.77 18.88
C ARG A 177 -12.73 13.32 18.56
N PRO A 178 -13.50 12.61 19.40
CA PRO A 178 -13.92 11.22 19.13
C PRO A 178 -14.65 11.05 17.80
N ARG A 179 -15.44 12.04 17.38
CA ARG A 179 -16.15 12.03 16.09
C ARG A 179 -15.19 11.94 14.89
N ALA A 180 -14.00 12.56 14.97
CA ALA A 180 -13.02 12.48 13.89
C ALA A 180 -12.53 11.03 13.68
N TRP A 181 -12.27 10.30 14.75
CA TRP A 181 -11.92 8.89 14.69
C TRP A 181 -13.06 8.03 14.13
N GLN A 182 -14.29 8.29 14.55
CA GLN A 182 -15.48 7.59 14.05
C GLN A 182 -15.61 7.76 12.54
N VAL A 183 -15.56 9.02 12.05
CA VAL A 183 -15.64 9.32 10.62
C VAL A 183 -14.48 8.67 9.86
N PHE A 184 -13.28 8.75 10.40
CA PHE A 184 -12.10 8.16 9.79
C PHE A 184 -12.19 6.62 9.70
N ASP A 185 -12.64 5.94 10.75
CA ASP A 185 -12.85 4.50 10.71
C ASP A 185 -13.99 4.09 9.76
N CYS A 186 -15.04 4.91 9.61
CA CYS A 186 -16.07 4.72 8.58
C CYS A 186 -15.48 4.84 7.17
N ILE A 187 -14.65 5.86 6.93
CA ILE A 187 -13.97 6.04 5.62
C ILE A 187 -13.08 4.85 5.33
N ILE A 188 -12.25 4.43 6.29
CA ILE A 188 -11.39 3.24 6.12
C ILE A 188 -12.25 2.03 5.78
N GLY A 189 -13.31 1.77 6.54
CA GLY A 189 -14.21 0.63 6.30
C GLY A 189 -14.81 0.66 4.90
N GLY A 190 -15.33 1.81 4.48
CA GLY A 190 -15.90 2.00 3.13
C GLY A 190 -14.87 1.76 2.02
N VAL A 191 -13.69 2.36 2.13
CA VAL A 191 -12.61 2.17 1.14
C VAL A 191 -12.18 0.71 1.08
N MET A 192 -12.05 0.01 2.22
CA MET A 192 -11.68 -1.41 2.23
C MET A 192 -12.71 -2.29 1.51
N PHE A 193 -14.02 -2.02 1.67
CA PHE A 193 -15.06 -2.75 0.95
C PHE A 193 -15.06 -2.44 -0.53
N VAL A 194 -14.86 -1.19 -0.93
CA VAL A 194 -14.74 -0.81 -2.34
C VAL A 194 -13.55 -1.51 -2.99
N LEU A 195 -12.39 -1.51 -2.34
CA LEU A 195 -11.20 -2.20 -2.83
C LEU A 195 -11.38 -3.72 -2.88
N ALA A 196 -12.01 -4.32 -1.87
CA ALA A 196 -12.33 -5.75 -1.87
C ALA A 196 -13.25 -6.13 -3.04
N GLY A 197 -14.31 -5.34 -3.24
CA GLY A 197 -15.24 -5.52 -4.36
C GLY A 197 -14.55 -5.35 -5.72
N PHE A 198 -13.68 -4.34 -5.86
CA PHE A 198 -12.90 -4.11 -7.07
C PHE A 198 -11.95 -5.27 -7.38
N LEU A 199 -11.28 -5.81 -6.36
CA LEU A 199 -10.41 -6.99 -6.52
C LEU A 199 -11.20 -8.22 -7.00
N LEU A 200 -12.37 -8.48 -6.43
CA LEU A 200 -13.22 -9.61 -6.85
C LEU A 200 -13.76 -9.42 -8.26
N TRP A 201 -14.17 -8.20 -8.60
CA TRP A 201 -14.65 -7.86 -9.95
C TRP A 201 -13.54 -8.07 -11.00
N SER A 202 -12.35 -7.50 -10.77
CA SER A 202 -11.22 -7.63 -11.70
C SER A 202 -10.75 -9.08 -11.84
N GLY A 203 -10.76 -9.86 -10.75
CA GLY A 203 -10.41 -11.28 -10.76
C GLY A 203 -11.43 -12.12 -11.53
N ALA A 204 -12.73 -11.88 -11.36
CA ALA A 204 -13.80 -12.58 -12.07
C ALA A 204 -13.78 -12.25 -13.56
N PHE A 205 -13.57 -10.98 -13.92
CA PHE A 205 -13.51 -10.54 -15.32
C PHE A 205 -12.34 -11.16 -16.09
N HIS A 206 -11.18 -11.32 -15.45
CA HIS A 206 -10.00 -11.97 -16.05
C HIS A 206 -10.22 -13.48 -16.29
N GLN A 207 -11.04 -14.14 -15.46
CA GLN A 207 -11.38 -15.54 -15.68
C GLN A 207 -12.39 -15.73 -16.82
N PHE A 208 -13.32 -14.79 -16.97
CA PHE A 208 -14.32 -14.83 -18.05
C PHE A 208 -13.69 -14.70 -19.44
N LEU A 209 -12.73 -13.77 -19.59
CA LEU A 209 -12.02 -13.56 -20.87
C LEU A 209 -11.05 -14.68 -21.26
N LYS A 210 -10.74 -15.64 -20.39
CA LYS A 210 -9.89 -16.80 -20.70
C LYS A 210 -10.69 -18.05 -21.13
N GLN A 211 -12.02 -18.00 -21.05
CA GLN A 211 -12.91 -19.11 -21.44
C GLN A 211 -13.46 -18.94 -22.87
N GLU A 212 -13.22 -17.79 -23.51
CA GLU A 212 -13.47 -17.54 -24.93
C GLU A 212 -12.15 -17.65 -25.73
#